data_a989a46bba17d666d4908b45a15e02f9
#
_entry.id   a989a46bba17d666d4908b45a15e02f9
#
_cell.length_a   1.000
_cell.length_b   1.000
_cell.length_c   1.000
_cell.angle_alpha   90.00
_cell.angle_beta   90.00
_cell.angle_gamma   90.00
#
_symmetry.space_group_name_H-M   'P 1'
#
loop_
_entity.id
_entity.type
_entity.pdbx_description
1 polymer ?
#
loop_
_entity_poly.entity_id
_entity_poly.type
_entity_poly.pdbx_seq_one_letter_code
_entity_poly.pdbx_strand_id
1 'polypeptide(L)'
;MSAQSSSGLARSLGVIDALRRGLSRVPLSLLQLLMRVAIGSVFFNAGLLKYRSWEITLLLFRDEYKVPFFDPTLMARMATFNELTFSTLLFLGLATRLATLPFLGMIVVIQTFVYPNAWIEHLVWTSILLVLLTRGGGAVSVDHLIARRVGATRL
;
A
#
# COMPACT_ATOMS: atom_id res chain seq x y z
N MET A 1 -48.93 -3.52 -23.88
CA MET A 1 -47.56 -4.10 -23.63
C MET A 1 -46.60 -3.20 -22.88
N SER A 2 -46.94 -1.99 -22.46
CA SER A 2 -46.03 -1.00 -21.83
C SER A 2 -45.90 -1.06 -20.29
N ALA A 3 -46.86 -1.63 -19.58
CA ALA A 3 -46.87 -1.61 -18.10
C ALA A 3 -45.93 -2.66 -17.45
N GLN A 4 -45.65 -3.77 -18.11
CA GLN A 4 -44.73 -4.81 -17.59
C GLN A 4 -43.26 -4.41 -17.71
N SER A 5 -42.88 -3.61 -18.71
CA SER A 5 -41.54 -3.11 -18.92
C SER A 5 -41.14 -2.09 -17.83
N SER A 6 -42.07 -1.23 -17.40
CA SER A 6 -41.80 -0.22 -16.37
C SER A 6 -41.62 -0.80 -14.96
N SER A 7 -42.31 -1.90 -14.64
CA SER A 7 -42.19 -2.57 -13.34
C SER A 7 -40.85 -3.31 -13.18
N GLY A 8 -40.34 -3.88 -14.27
CA GLY A 8 -39.02 -4.52 -14.30
C GLY A 8 -37.88 -3.51 -14.08
N LEU A 9 -37.97 -2.37 -14.78
CA LEU A 9 -36.98 -1.28 -14.66
C LEU A 9 -36.96 -0.68 -13.25
N ALA A 10 -38.13 -0.46 -12.64
CA ALA A 10 -38.24 0.05 -11.28
C ALA A 10 -37.62 -0.91 -10.23
N ARG A 11 -37.79 -2.23 -10.40
CA ARG A 11 -37.17 -3.23 -9.54
C ARG A 11 -35.65 -3.25 -9.70
N SER A 12 -35.14 -3.19 -10.92
CA SER A 12 -33.70 -3.15 -11.19
C SER A 12 -33.04 -1.92 -10.57
N LEU A 13 -33.66 -0.75 -10.71
CA LEU A 13 -33.20 0.50 -10.12
C LEU A 13 -33.21 0.41 -8.58
N GLY A 14 -34.23 -0.20 -7.98
CA GLY A 14 -34.30 -0.41 -6.54
C GLY A 14 -33.18 -1.31 -6.00
N VAL A 15 -32.81 -2.37 -6.72
CA VAL A 15 -31.67 -3.24 -6.37
C VAL A 15 -30.33 -2.48 -6.48
N ILE A 16 -30.14 -1.72 -7.56
CA ILE A 16 -28.92 -0.92 -7.76
C ILE A 16 -28.78 0.12 -6.63
N ASP A 17 -29.86 0.79 -6.27
CA ASP A 17 -29.86 1.76 -5.18
C ASP A 17 -29.62 1.11 -3.81
N ALA A 18 -30.14 -0.08 -3.57
CA ALA A 18 -29.86 -0.82 -2.35
C ALA A 18 -28.38 -1.24 -2.26
N LEU A 19 -27.82 -1.74 -3.36
CA LEU A 19 -26.40 -2.07 -3.45
C LEU A 19 -25.52 -0.84 -3.24
N ARG A 20 -25.84 0.27 -3.91
CA ARG A 20 -25.10 1.53 -3.77
C ARG A 20 -25.13 2.03 -2.32
N ARG A 21 -26.28 2.01 -1.64
CA ARG A 21 -26.39 2.36 -0.22
C ARG A 21 -25.63 1.40 0.68
N GLY A 22 -25.59 0.10 0.36
CA GLY A 22 -24.78 -0.89 1.07
C GLY A 22 -23.29 -0.59 0.94
N LEU A 23 -22.80 -0.38 -0.26
CA LEU A 23 -21.39 -0.08 -0.55
C LEU A 23 -20.93 1.25 0.06
N SER A 24 -21.79 2.29 0.05
CA SER A 24 -21.47 3.59 0.65
C SER A 24 -21.35 3.55 2.19
N ARG A 25 -21.79 2.46 2.84
CA ARG A 25 -21.64 2.23 4.27
C ARG A 25 -20.30 1.63 4.66
N VAL A 26 -19.52 1.13 3.68
CA VAL A 26 -18.17 0.60 3.97
C VAL A 26 -17.30 1.74 4.48
N PRO A 27 -16.80 1.66 5.73
CA PRO A 27 -16.01 2.75 6.29
C PRO A 27 -14.65 2.83 5.59
N LEU A 28 -14.22 4.05 5.26
CA LEU A 28 -12.92 4.29 4.65
C LEU A 28 -11.78 3.67 5.47
N SER A 29 -11.91 3.67 6.80
CA SER A 29 -10.92 3.07 7.70
C SER A 29 -10.69 1.57 7.47
N LEU A 30 -11.73 0.84 7.05
CA LEU A 30 -11.57 -0.57 6.68
C LEU A 30 -10.77 -0.72 5.39
N LEU A 31 -11.04 0.14 4.40
CA LEU A 31 -10.27 0.15 3.14
C LEU A 31 -8.81 0.53 3.40
N GLN A 32 -8.56 1.52 4.26
CA GLN A 32 -7.20 1.89 4.65
C GLN A 32 -6.47 0.73 5.37
N LEU A 33 -7.15 0.00 6.25
CA LEU A 33 -6.59 -1.20 6.87
C LEU A 33 -6.21 -2.25 5.83
N LEU A 34 -7.12 -2.56 4.90
CA LEU A 34 -6.85 -3.51 3.82
C LEU A 34 -5.67 -3.06 2.94
N MET A 35 -5.61 -1.78 2.59
CA MET A 35 -4.50 -1.21 1.81
C MET A 35 -3.17 -1.34 2.56
N ARG A 36 -3.13 -1.06 3.87
CA ARG A 36 -1.92 -1.22 4.69
C ARG A 36 -1.46 -2.67 4.74
N VAL A 37 -2.39 -3.60 4.95
CA VAL A 37 -2.08 -5.03 5.00
C VAL A 37 -1.62 -5.51 3.62
N ALA A 38 -2.31 -5.15 2.56
CA ALA A 38 -1.97 -5.58 1.20
C ALA A 38 -0.56 -5.11 0.80
N ILE A 39 -0.31 -3.79 0.82
CA ILE A 39 0.99 -3.25 0.39
C ILE A 39 2.11 -3.61 1.37
N GLY A 40 1.81 -3.60 2.68
CA GLY A 40 2.75 -4.04 3.70
C GLY A 40 3.19 -5.49 3.51
N SER A 41 2.27 -6.39 3.14
CA SER A 41 2.60 -7.80 2.88
C SER A 41 3.49 -7.97 1.65
N VAL A 42 3.28 -7.19 0.59
CA VAL A 42 4.15 -7.23 -0.60
C VAL A 42 5.59 -6.94 -0.21
N PHE A 43 5.83 -5.80 0.43
CA PHE A 43 7.18 -5.38 0.79
C PHE A 43 7.77 -6.19 1.96
N PHE A 44 6.97 -6.58 2.94
CA PHE A 44 7.44 -7.40 4.05
C PHE A 44 7.96 -8.76 3.58
N ASN A 45 7.22 -9.43 2.68
CA ASN A 45 7.65 -10.71 2.12
C ASN A 45 8.92 -10.56 1.27
N ALA A 46 9.04 -9.48 0.49
CA ALA A 46 10.25 -9.18 -0.26
C ALA A 46 11.46 -8.94 0.66
N GLY A 47 11.28 -8.18 1.75
CA GLY A 47 12.32 -7.95 2.76
C GLY A 47 12.71 -9.23 3.50
N LEU A 48 11.72 -10.05 3.85
CA LEU A 48 11.96 -11.32 4.52
C LEU A 48 12.73 -12.31 3.64
N LEU A 49 12.40 -12.35 2.34
CA LEU A 49 13.13 -13.17 1.36
C LEU A 49 14.59 -12.71 1.26
N LYS A 50 14.84 -11.39 1.15
CA LYS A 50 16.19 -10.82 1.13
C LYS A 50 16.98 -11.15 2.40
N TYR A 51 16.35 -11.03 3.54
CA TYR A 51 16.97 -11.33 4.83
C TYR A 51 17.36 -12.81 4.96
N ARG A 52 16.48 -13.72 4.54
CA ARG A 52 16.71 -15.17 4.63
C ARG A 52 17.75 -15.69 3.64
N SER A 53 17.83 -15.06 2.47
CA SER A 53 18.72 -15.46 1.37
C SER A 53 19.73 -14.37 1.07
N TRP A 54 20.48 -13.96 2.10
CA TRP A 54 21.32 -12.76 2.04
C TRP A 54 22.39 -12.81 0.94
N GLU A 55 23.06 -13.94 0.76
CA GLU A 55 24.08 -14.08 -0.29
C GLU A 55 23.50 -13.94 -1.69
N ILE A 56 22.34 -14.55 -1.94
CA ILE A 56 21.62 -14.41 -3.22
C ILE A 56 21.21 -12.94 -3.42
N THR A 57 20.76 -12.30 -2.36
CA THR A 57 20.39 -10.87 -2.40
C THR A 57 21.57 -10.01 -2.82
N LEU A 58 22.75 -10.23 -2.27
CA LEU A 58 23.96 -9.49 -2.66
C LEU A 58 24.31 -9.71 -4.12
N LEU A 59 24.21 -10.94 -4.62
CA LEU A 59 24.43 -11.26 -6.04
C LEU A 59 23.43 -10.51 -6.93
N LEU A 60 22.14 -10.51 -6.58
CA LEU A 60 21.12 -9.77 -7.34
C LEU A 60 21.40 -8.29 -7.41
N PHE A 61 21.76 -7.66 -6.29
CA PHE A 61 22.06 -6.23 -6.27
C PHE A 61 23.33 -5.88 -7.06
N ARG A 62 24.35 -6.76 -7.03
CA ARG A 62 25.61 -6.56 -7.73
C ARG A 62 25.52 -6.84 -9.21
N ASP A 63 24.87 -7.93 -9.61
CA ASP A 63 25.00 -8.50 -10.96
C ASP A 63 23.74 -8.26 -11.82
N GLU A 64 22.55 -8.08 -11.21
CA GLU A 64 21.28 -7.89 -11.90
C GLU A 64 20.76 -6.44 -11.79
N TYR A 65 20.55 -5.95 -10.57
CA TYR A 65 19.90 -4.65 -10.37
C TYR A 65 20.79 -3.46 -10.73
N LYS A 66 22.09 -3.55 -10.47
CA LYS A 66 23.13 -2.59 -10.90
C LYS A 66 22.72 -1.12 -10.75
N VAL A 67 22.11 -0.76 -9.61
CA VAL A 67 21.72 0.63 -9.35
C VAL A 67 22.96 1.52 -9.39
N PRO A 68 23.01 2.52 -10.27
CA PRO A 68 24.21 3.33 -10.44
C PRO A 68 24.50 4.20 -9.20
N PHE A 69 25.75 4.58 -9.03
CA PHE A 69 26.24 5.53 -8.01
C PHE A 69 26.28 5.02 -6.57
N PHE A 70 25.78 3.84 -6.26
CA PHE A 70 25.73 3.31 -4.90
C PHE A 70 26.36 1.92 -4.82
N ASP A 71 26.96 1.64 -3.65
CA ASP A 71 27.47 0.31 -3.35
C ASP A 71 26.35 -0.72 -3.28
N PRO A 72 26.43 -1.85 -4.00
CA PRO A 72 25.38 -2.86 -4.03
C PRO A 72 25.03 -3.43 -2.64
N THR A 73 26.02 -3.60 -1.76
CA THR A 73 25.80 -4.12 -0.41
C THR A 73 25.04 -3.12 0.44
N LEU A 74 25.37 -1.84 0.31
CA LEU A 74 24.63 -0.77 1.00
C LEU A 74 23.18 -0.72 0.52
N MET A 75 22.95 -0.78 -0.80
CA MET A 75 21.61 -0.79 -1.37
C MET A 75 20.79 -2.00 -0.91
N ALA A 76 21.40 -3.20 -0.89
CA ALA A 76 20.74 -4.41 -0.38
C ALA A 76 20.32 -4.27 1.09
N ARG A 77 21.20 -3.71 1.94
CA ARG A 77 20.89 -3.46 3.36
C ARG A 77 19.77 -2.43 3.52
N MET A 78 19.85 -1.31 2.80
CA MET A 78 18.83 -0.26 2.88
C MET A 78 17.46 -0.77 2.39
N ALA A 79 17.43 -1.51 1.27
CA ALA A 79 16.20 -2.09 0.76
C ALA A 79 15.57 -3.05 1.77
N THR A 80 16.35 -4.00 2.29
CA THR A 80 15.86 -4.98 3.28
C THR A 80 15.38 -4.29 4.56
N PHE A 81 16.12 -3.31 5.07
CA PHE A 81 15.72 -2.53 6.23
C PHE A 81 14.41 -1.76 5.99
N ASN A 82 14.29 -1.07 4.85
CA ASN A 82 13.09 -0.35 4.48
C ASN A 82 11.89 -1.29 4.38
N GLU A 83 12.03 -2.38 3.67
CA GLU A 83 10.97 -3.36 3.45
C GLU A 83 10.45 -3.96 4.75
N LEU A 84 11.30 -4.34 5.68
CA LEU A 84 10.89 -4.92 6.96
C LEU A 84 10.36 -3.87 7.93
N THR A 85 11.06 -2.76 8.09
CA THR A 85 10.72 -1.73 9.09
C THR A 85 9.43 -1.00 8.73
N PHE A 86 9.36 -0.44 7.52
CA PHE A 86 8.20 0.37 7.14
C PHE A 86 6.95 -0.47 6.86
N SER A 87 7.09 -1.73 6.44
CA SER A 87 5.94 -2.65 6.38
C SER A 87 5.38 -2.91 7.78
N THR A 88 6.22 -3.11 8.79
CA THR A 88 5.78 -3.29 10.16
C THR A 88 5.05 -2.04 10.67
N LEU A 89 5.55 -0.84 10.36
CA LEU A 89 4.85 0.41 10.67
C LEU A 89 3.49 0.51 9.97
N LEU A 90 3.39 0.09 8.71
CA LEU A 90 2.12 0.04 7.99
C LEU A 90 1.14 -0.96 8.62
N PHE A 91 1.58 -2.15 9.03
CA PHE A 91 0.71 -3.11 9.71
C PHE A 91 0.12 -2.53 11.00
N LEU A 92 0.94 -1.90 11.81
CA LEU A 92 0.52 -1.24 13.04
C LEU A 92 -0.32 0.03 12.78
N GLY A 93 -0.14 0.65 11.62
CA GLY A 93 -0.68 1.98 11.34
C GLY A 93 -0.02 3.06 12.19
N LEU A 94 1.29 2.93 12.40
CA LEU A 94 2.10 3.87 13.15
C LEU A 94 2.91 4.73 12.18
N ALA A 95 2.80 6.05 12.35
CA ALA A 95 3.41 7.03 11.44
C ALA A 95 3.11 6.71 9.97
N THR A 96 1.88 6.29 9.67
CA THR A 96 1.47 5.71 8.38
C THR A 96 1.89 6.56 7.20
N ARG A 97 1.68 7.87 7.26
CA ARG A 97 2.03 8.79 6.17
C ARG A 97 3.54 8.83 5.90
N LEU A 98 4.35 8.85 6.96
CA LEU A 98 5.80 8.85 6.85
C LEU A 98 6.32 7.50 6.36
N ALA A 99 5.70 6.40 6.80
CA ALA A 99 6.08 5.05 6.41
C ALA A 99 5.86 4.76 4.91
N THR A 100 5.00 5.52 4.22
CA THR A 100 4.81 5.37 2.77
C THR A 100 5.93 6.00 1.94
N LEU A 101 6.63 7.01 2.45
CA LEU A 101 7.62 7.76 1.69
C LEU A 101 8.82 6.92 1.23
N PRO A 102 9.44 6.08 2.09
CA PRO A 102 10.52 5.20 1.65
C PRO A 102 10.10 4.23 0.55
N PHE A 103 8.87 3.72 0.60
CA PHE A 103 8.35 2.84 -0.45
C PHE A 103 8.14 3.56 -1.77
N LEU A 104 7.60 4.78 -1.75
CA LEU A 104 7.47 5.59 -2.96
C LEU A 104 8.84 5.87 -3.58
N GLY A 105 9.85 6.24 -2.77
CA GLY A 105 11.22 6.40 -3.24
C GLY A 105 11.80 5.10 -3.81
N MET A 106 11.56 3.96 -3.14
CA MET A 106 12.02 2.65 -3.63
C MET A 106 11.36 2.28 -4.96
N ILE A 107 10.05 2.51 -5.14
CA ILE A 107 9.36 2.25 -6.39
C ILE A 107 9.97 3.06 -7.55
N VAL A 108 10.34 4.32 -7.31
CA VAL A 108 11.02 5.13 -8.34
C VAL A 108 12.34 4.48 -8.75
N VAL A 109 13.14 4.01 -7.80
CA VAL A 109 14.41 3.32 -8.10
C VAL A 109 14.15 2.01 -8.83
N ILE A 110 13.22 1.19 -8.36
CA ILE A 110 12.89 -0.10 -8.98
C ILE A 110 12.37 0.10 -10.40
N GLN A 111 11.47 1.05 -10.62
CA GLN A 111 10.90 1.35 -11.93
C GLN A 111 11.96 1.86 -12.91
N THR A 112 12.92 2.65 -12.43
CA THR A 112 13.91 3.27 -13.30
C THR A 112 15.06 2.34 -13.65
N PHE A 113 15.54 1.54 -12.69
CA PHE A 113 16.80 0.81 -12.82
C PHE A 113 16.65 -0.70 -12.79
N VAL A 114 15.61 -1.25 -12.13
CA VAL A 114 15.53 -2.68 -11.86
C VAL A 114 14.51 -3.35 -12.78
N TYR A 115 13.26 -2.89 -12.76
CA TYR A 115 12.16 -3.46 -13.55
C TYR A 115 11.39 -2.38 -14.33
N PRO A 116 11.99 -1.77 -15.35
CA PRO A 116 11.38 -0.66 -16.10
C PRO A 116 10.08 -1.04 -16.83
N ASN A 117 9.86 -2.33 -17.08
CA ASN A 117 8.66 -2.82 -17.76
C ASN A 117 7.48 -3.17 -16.83
N ALA A 118 7.67 -3.11 -15.49
CA ALA A 118 6.66 -3.48 -14.50
C ALA A 118 5.72 -2.31 -14.14
N TRP A 119 5.29 -1.52 -15.13
CA TRP A 119 4.48 -0.31 -14.94
C TRP A 119 3.17 -0.55 -14.21
N ILE A 120 2.44 -1.59 -14.58
CA ILE A 120 1.11 -1.86 -14.02
C ILE A 120 1.23 -2.14 -12.53
N GLU A 121 2.17 -2.98 -12.14
CA GLU A 121 2.42 -3.36 -10.76
C GLU A 121 2.83 -2.15 -9.90
N HIS A 122 3.80 -1.39 -10.38
CA HIS A 122 4.29 -0.19 -9.70
C HIS A 122 3.23 0.91 -9.60
N LEU A 123 2.35 1.07 -10.60
CA LEU A 123 1.23 2.00 -10.54
C LEU A 123 0.18 1.58 -9.50
N VAL A 124 -0.12 0.30 -9.38
CA VAL A 124 -1.03 -0.22 -8.34
C VAL A 124 -0.45 0.06 -6.95
N TRP A 125 0.81 -0.27 -6.72
CA TRP A 125 1.47 0.00 -5.44
C TRP A 125 1.53 1.49 -5.11
N THR A 126 1.92 2.31 -6.08
CA THR A 126 1.94 3.77 -5.94
C THR A 126 0.57 4.34 -5.59
N SER A 127 -0.49 3.88 -6.26
CA SER A 127 -1.86 4.35 -6.00
C SER A 127 -2.28 4.07 -4.56
N ILE A 128 -2.01 2.85 -4.05
CA ILE A 128 -2.29 2.47 -2.66
C ILE A 128 -1.51 3.35 -1.69
N LEU A 129 -0.20 3.51 -1.92
CA LEU A 129 0.68 4.32 -1.08
C LEU A 129 0.28 5.80 -1.06
N LEU A 130 -0.14 6.36 -2.19
CA LEU A 130 -0.62 7.75 -2.27
C LEU A 130 -1.94 7.95 -1.48
N VAL A 131 -2.84 6.98 -1.51
CA VAL A 131 -4.05 7.03 -0.66
C VAL A 131 -3.66 7.01 0.82
N LEU A 132 -2.75 6.13 1.23
CA LEU A 132 -2.27 6.06 2.61
C LEU A 132 -1.49 7.31 3.02
N LEU A 133 -0.67 7.89 2.14
CA LEU A 133 0.04 9.14 2.37
C LEU A 133 -0.92 10.30 2.63
N THR A 134 -1.95 10.43 1.81
CA THR A 134 -2.89 11.56 1.87
C THR A 134 -3.96 11.39 2.94
N ARG A 135 -4.45 10.18 3.16
CA ARG A 135 -5.56 9.87 4.09
C ARG A 135 -5.11 9.32 5.43
N GLY A 136 -3.86 8.84 5.55
CA GLY A 136 -3.33 8.23 6.77
C GLY A 136 -3.82 6.81 7.03
N GLY A 137 -3.58 6.31 8.25
CA GLY A 137 -3.83 4.91 8.64
C GLY A 137 -5.29 4.54 8.93
N GLY A 138 -6.18 5.52 9.07
CA GLY A 138 -7.59 5.32 9.40
C GLY A 138 -7.85 5.08 10.89
N ALA A 139 -9.12 4.84 11.24
CA ALA A 139 -9.53 4.68 12.64
C ALA A 139 -8.97 3.41 13.31
N VAL A 140 -8.63 2.40 12.52
CA VAL A 140 -7.98 1.16 13.00
C VAL A 140 -6.46 1.29 12.84
N SER A 141 -5.86 2.24 13.55
CA SER A 141 -4.41 2.52 13.49
C SER A 141 -3.90 3.03 14.83
N VAL A 142 -2.62 2.82 15.10
CA VAL A 142 -1.93 3.37 16.28
C VAL A 142 -1.92 4.90 16.21
N ASP A 143 -1.75 5.49 15.01
CA ASP A 143 -1.84 6.93 14.79
C ASP A 143 -3.15 7.51 15.34
N HIS A 144 -4.26 6.83 15.08
CA HIS A 144 -5.58 7.26 15.57
C HIS A 144 -5.71 7.18 17.09
N LEU A 145 -5.17 6.10 17.69
CA LEU A 145 -5.18 5.93 19.15
C LEU A 145 -4.36 7.03 19.83
N ILE A 146 -3.20 7.36 19.28
CA ILE A 146 -2.35 8.45 19.77
C ILE A 146 -3.08 9.79 19.64
N ALA A 147 -3.63 10.08 18.46
CA ALA A 147 -4.37 11.32 18.21
C ALA A 147 -5.53 11.54 19.18
N ARG A 148 -6.28 10.48 19.50
CA ARG A 148 -7.35 10.53 20.50
C ARG A 148 -6.86 10.84 21.90
N ARG A 149 -5.71 10.29 22.31
CA ARG A 149 -5.12 10.54 23.65
C ARG A 149 -4.57 11.95 23.79
N VAL A 150 -4.04 12.53 22.73
CA VAL A 150 -3.43 13.88 22.73
C VAL A 150 -4.48 14.98 22.46
N GLY A 151 -5.75 14.61 22.26
CA GLY A 151 -6.81 15.57 21.96
C GLY A 151 -6.75 16.16 20.54
N ALA A 152 -5.90 15.62 19.67
CA ALA A 152 -5.78 16.02 18.28
C ALA A 152 -6.87 15.30 17.44
N THR A 153 -8.05 15.88 17.34
CA THR A 153 -9.22 15.26 16.68
C THR A 153 -9.18 15.29 15.15
N ARG A 154 -8.11 15.75 14.52
CA ARG A 154 -8.00 15.83 13.05
C ARG A 154 -6.58 15.45 12.58
N LEU A 155 -6.35 14.18 12.34
CA LEU A 155 -5.25 13.72 11.49
C LEU A 155 -5.81 12.93 10.30
#